data_adc52becfcccd2edf75583a0e2674022
#
_entry.id   adc52becfcccd2edf75583a0e2674022
#
_cell.length_a   1.000
_cell.length_b   1.000
_cell.length_c   1.000
_cell.angle_alpha   90.00
_cell.angle_beta   90.00
_cell.angle_gamma   90.00
#
_symmetry.space_group_name_H-M   'P 1'
#
loop_
_entity.id
_entity.type
_entity.pdbx_description
1 polymer ?
#
loop_
_entity_poly.entity_id
_entity_poly.type
_entity_poly.pdbx_seq_one_letter_code
_entity_poly.pdbx_strand_id
1 'polypeptide(L)'
;MLDDTKSCFLSWNGHYLKYYIPENYKYLRDYGVASVPSINFENSIVGIGDNVVLTKNDDLSKEVVSAILSSNFGETWSSYMDSEFISANKFFDKNKITNELTKYEFEIIHSAMNIDNFRYDASELMPRPVGAKYLWRFFFQYIAAGGDALVQLLNDLDKKF
;
A
#
# COMPACT_ATOMS: atom_id res chain seq x y z
N MET A 1 8.76 -14.63 -14.04
CA MET A 1 8.51 -13.19 -14.23
C MET A 1 9.80 -12.37 -14.15
N LEU A 2 10.69 -12.66 -13.28
CA LEU A 2 12.08 -12.20 -13.33
C LEU A 2 12.86 -13.30 -14.07
N ASP A 3 13.02 -13.12 -15.38
CA ASP A 3 13.72 -14.04 -16.25
C ASP A 3 15.16 -13.55 -16.44
N ASP A 4 16.11 -14.46 -16.58
CA ASP A 4 17.53 -14.19 -16.88
C ASP A 4 17.76 -13.54 -18.25
N THR A 5 16.69 -13.30 -18.98
CA THR A 5 16.74 -12.59 -20.25
C THR A 5 16.80 -11.09 -19.97
N LYS A 6 17.82 -10.47 -20.29
CA LYS A 6 18.18 -9.05 -20.52
C LYS A 6 17.09 -7.97 -20.56
N SER A 7 15.87 -8.23 -20.09
CA SER A 7 14.74 -7.31 -20.10
C SER A 7 14.60 -6.64 -18.73
N CYS A 8 14.58 -5.31 -18.68
CA CYS A 8 14.12 -4.59 -17.52
C CYS A 8 12.62 -4.79 -17.39
N PHE A 9 12.17 -5.25 -16.25
CA PHE A 9 10.76 -5.37 -15.92
C PHE A 9 10.38 -4.34 -14.86
N LEU A 10 9.33 -3.59 -15.09
CA LEU A 10 8.74 -2.66 -14.14
C LEU A 10 7.43 -3.24 -13.63
N SER A 11 7.33 -3.45 -12.33
CA SER A 11 6.08 -3.80 -11.65
C SER A 11 5.70 -2.68 -10.69
N TRP A 12 4.43 -2.38 -10.57
CA TRP A 12 3.90 -1.30 -9.73
C TRP A 12 3.39 -1.78 -8.36
N ASN A 13 3.87 -2.85 -7.83
CA ASN A 13 3.20 -3.54 -6.74
C ASN A 13 4.02 -3.57 -5.44
N GLY A 14 4.41 -2.41 -4.91
CA GLY A 14 5.25 -2.20 -3.75
C GLY A 14 5.24 -3.34 -2.71
N HIS A 15 4.37 -3.25 -1.74
CA HIS A 15 4.28 -4.17 -0.61
C HIS A 15 4.07 -5.66 -0.98
N TYR A 16 3.32 -5.94 -2.04
CA TYR A 16 3.09 -7.31 -2.50
C TYR A 16 4.23 -7.89 -3.35
N LEU A 17 5.24 -7.08 -3.68
CA LEU A 17 6.31 -7.50 -4.57
C LEU A 17 7.03 -8.77 -4.07
N LYS A 18 7.24 -8.90 -2.77
CA LYS A 18 7.91 -10.05 -2.17
C LYS A 18 7.23 -11.39 -2.48
N TYR A 19 5.92 -11.42 -2.64
CA TYR A 19 5.18 -12.65 -2.96
C TYR A 19 5.41 -13.14 -4.40
N TYR A 20 5.96 -12.29 -5.24
CA TYR A 20 6.26 -12.57 -6.65
C TYR A 20 7.74 -12.71 -6.94
N ILE A 21 8.60 -12.36 -5.97
CA ILE A 21 10.05 -12.46 -6.10
C ILE A 21 10.48 -13.82 -5.54
N PRO A 22 11.30 -14.59 -6.28
CA PRO A 22 11.90 -15.82 -5.75
C PRO A 22 12.71 -15.56 -4.49
N GLU A 23 12.66 -16.46 -3.50
CA GLU A 23 13.31 -16.30 -2.19
C GLU A 23 14.84 -16.13 -2.27
N ASN A 24 15.46 -16.61 -3.34
CA ASN A 24 16.90 -16.46 -3.56
C ASN A 24 17.30 -15.07 -4.11
N TYR A 25 16.35 -14.23 -4.51
CA TYR A 25 16.60 -12.85 -4.96
C TYR A 25 16.68 -11.91 -3.75
N LYS A 26 17.61 -10.96 -3.81
CA LYS A 26 17.84 -9.99 -2.73
C LYS A 26 17.64 -8.58 -3.22
N TYR A 27 16.98 -7.78 -2.39
CA TYR A 27 16.84 -6.35 -2.58
C TYR A 27 18.21 -5.69 -2.75
N LEU A 28 18.31 -4.71 -3.64
CA LEU A 28 19.52 -4.01 -4.06
C LEU A 28 20.61 -4.85 -4.76
N ARG A 29 20.48 -6.17 -4.78
CA ARG A 29 21.38 -7.02 -5.56
C ARG A 29 20.75 -7.47 -6.88
N ASP A 30 19.53 -7.98 -6.80
CA ASP A 30 18.84 -8.63 -7.92
C ASP A 30 17.65 -7.80 -8.42
N TYR A 31 17.10 -6.95 -7.55
CA TYR A 31 16.03 -6.02 -7.88
C TYR A 31 16.11 -4.74 -7.04
N GLY A 32 15.49 -3.68 -7.52
CA GLY A 32 15.32 -2.42 -6.80
C GLY A 32 13.87 -1.99 -6.77
N VAL A 33 13.55 -1.08 -5.86
CA VAL A 33 12.25 -0.44 -5.75
C VAL A 33 12.44 1.07 -5.83
N ALA A 34 11.56 1.74 -6.52
CA ALA A 34 11.56 3.20 -6.62
C ALA A 34 10.12 3.72 -6.61
N SER A 35 9.93 4.94 -6.12
CA SER A 35 8.66 5.63 -6.27
C SER A 35 8.32 5.79 -7.75
N VAL A 36 7.06 5.61 -8.11
CA VAL A 36 6.61 5.93 -9.46
C VAL A 36 6.81 7.43 -9.69
N PRO A 37 7.52 7.84 -10.75
CA PRO A 37 7.75 9.26 -11.01
C PRO A 37 6.43 9.97 -11.31
N SER A 38 6.25 11.12 -10.69
CA SER A 38 5.08 11.97 -10.89
C SER A 38 5.41 13.10 -11.89
N ILE A 39 4.45 13.44 -12.74
CA ILE A 39 4.60 14.51 -13.72
C ILE A 39 4.38 15.89 -13.06
N ASN A 40 3.44 16.00 -12.14
CA ASN A 40 2.98 17.28 -11.57
C ASN A 40 3.14 17.40 -10.06
N PHE A 41 3.45 16.31 -9.36
CA PHE A 41 3.52 16.29 -7.89
C PHE A 41 4.74 15.51 -7.45
N GLU A 42 5.53 16.08 -6.55
CA GLU A 42 6.67 15.39 -5.97
C GLU A 42 6.20 14.31 -4.98
N ASN A 43 6.81 13.13 -5.07
CA ASN A 43 6.66 12.04 -4.08
C ASN A 43 5.21 11.67 -3.71
N SER A 44 4.30 11.67 -4.68
CA SER A 44 2.93 11.24 -4.44
C SER A 44 2.85 9.73 -4.25
N ILE A 45 2.21 9.29 -3.19
CA ILE A 45 2.01 7.89 -2.84
C ILE A 45 0.52 7.61 -2.70
N VAL A 46 0.09 6.52 -3.34
CA VAL A 46 -1.22 5.91 -3.10
C VAL A 46 -1.02 4.67 -2.25
N GLY A 47 -1.78 4.56 -1.19
CA GLY A 47 -1.67 3.43 -0.28
C GLY A 47 -2.96 3.13 0.46
N ILE A 48 -2.93 2.03 1.18
CA ILE A 48 -3.97 1.60 2.11
C ILE A 48 -3.34 1.40 3.48
N GLY A 49 -4.17 1.32 4.51
CA GLY A 49 -3.70 1.05 5.86
C GLY A 49 -4.80 0.44 6.71
N ASP A 50 -4.39 -0.26 7.76
CA ASP A 50 -5.33 -0.77 8.74
C ASP A 50 -5.84 0.37 9.62
N ASN A 51 -7.15 0.41 9.84
CA ASN A 51 -7.81 1.41 10.65
C ASN A 51 -8.20 0.84 12.01
N VAL A 52 -7.94 1.61 13.06
CA VAL A 52 -8.40 1.28 14.41
C VAL A 52 -9.65 2.08 14.72
N VAL A 53 -10.72 1.38 15.09
CA VAL A 53 -12.03 1.98 15.39
C VAL A 53 -12.41 1.69 16.83
N LEU A 54 -12.67 2.75 17.59
CA LEU A 54 -13.21 2.66 18.95
C LEU A 54 -14.72 2.36 18.87
N THR A 55 -15.12 1.13 19.16
CA THR A 55 -16.52 0.70 19.13
C THR A 55 -17.24 0.85 20.47
N LYS A 56 -16.47 1.00 21.55
CA LYS A 56 -16.99 1.18 22.91
C LYS A 56 -16.22 2.29 23.61
N ASN A 57 -16.96 3.23 24.20
CA ASN A 57 -16.37 4.38 24.88
C ASN A 57 -16.15 4.11 26.38
N ASP A 58 -15.30 3.14 26.72
CA ASP A 58 -14.82 2.88 28.08
C ASP A 58 -13.31 3.06 28.20
N ASP A 59 -12.82 3.10 29.43
CA ASP A 59 -11.43 3.44 29.72
C ASP A 59 -10.46 2.36 29.22
N LEU A 60 -10.82 1.09 29.30
CA LEU A 60 -10.00 -0.02 28.81
C LEU A 60 -9.85 0.05 27.28
N SER A 61 -10.95 0.30 26.56
CA SER A 61 -10.92 0.45 25.09
C SER A 61 -10.07 1.63 24.66
N LYS A 62 -10.12 2.76 25.38
CA LYS A 62 -9.27 3.93 25.14
C LYS A 62 -7.81 3.64 25.40
N GLU A 63 -7.49 2.90 26.47
CA GLU A 63 -6.12 2.49 26.79
C GLU A 63 -5.53 1.64 25.67
N VAL A 64 -6.27 0.64 25.18
CA VAL A 64 -5.84 -0.22 24.06
C VAL A 64 -5.58 0.62 22.80
N VAL A 65 -6.52 1.50 22.43
CA VAL A 65 -6.33 2.37 21.25
C VAL A 65 -5.14 3.29 21.44
N SER A 66 -4.94 3.86 22.62
CA SER A 66 -3.79 4.71 22.93
C SER A 66 -2.47 3.95 22.80
N ALA A 67 -2.42 2.70 23.24
CA ALA A 67 -1.25 1.85 23.06
C ALA A 67 -0.94 1.58 21.58
N ILE A 68 -1.95 1.29 20.77
CA ILE A 68 -1.80 1.08 19.32
C ILE A 68 -1.34 2.36 18.61
N LEU A 69 -1.81 3.53 19.05
CA LEU A 69 -1.43 4.82 18.48
C LEU A 69 -0.07 5.34 18.97
N SER A 70 0.56 4.68 19.91
CA SER A 70 1.85 5.11 20.47
C SER A 70 2.98 5.03 19.44
N SER A 71 4.03 5.84 19.62
CA SER A 71 5.18 5.87 18.72
C SER A 71 6.03 4.59 18.75
N ASN A 72 5.93 3.80 19.83
CA ASN A 72 6.65 2.55 20.00
C ASN A 72 5.81 1.30 19.63
N PHE A 73 4.54 1.49 19.22
CA PHE A 73 3.73 0.37 18.77
C PHE A 73 4.35 -0.27 17.52
N GLY A 74 4.56 -1.57 17.58
CA GLY A 74 5.12 -2.34 16.48
C GLY A 74 6.66 -2.38 16.43
N GLU A 75 7.40 -1.77 17.37
CA GLU A 75 8.87 -1.83 17.39
C GLU A 75 9.38 -3.27 17.38
N THR A 76 8.85 -4.15 18.23
CA THR A 76 9.20 -5.57 18.24
C THR A 76 8.87 -6.24 16.90
N TRP A 77 7.73 -5.91 16.32
CA TRP A 77 7.32 -6.44 15.03
C TRP A 77 8.27 -6.01 13.91
N SER A 78 8.62 -4.74 13.85
CA SER A 78 9.57 -4.18 12.87
C SER A 78 10.99 -4.73 13.00
N SER A 79 11.35 -5.29 14.16
CA SER A 79 12.68 -5.86 14.39
C SER A 79 12.91 -7.23 13.74
N TYR A 80 11.89 -7.89 13.26
CA TYR A 80 12.04 -9.14 12.51
C TYR A 80 12.52 -8.88 11.08
N MET A 81 13.43 -9.72 10.59
CA MET A 81 14.06 -9.56 9.26
C MET A 81 13.07 -9.63 8.08
N ASP A 82 11.97 -10.33 8.25
CA ASP A 82 10.91 -10.51 7.26
C ASP A 82 9.68 -9.63 7.53
N SER A 83 9.79 -8.70 8.48
CA SER A 83 8.68 -7.82 8.84
C SER A 83 8.36 -6.83 7.71
N GLU A 84 7.08 -6.67 7.47
CA GLU A 84 6.50 -5.67 6.57
C GLU A 84 5.73 -4.58 7.32
N PHE A 85 5.86 -4.55 8.64
CA PHE A 85 5.15 -3.58 9.45
C PHE A 85 5.66 -2.17 9.18
N ILE A 86 4.78 -1.29 8.75
CA ILE A 86 5.02 0.15 8.59
C ILE A 86 4.07 0.89 9.51
N SER A 87 4.63 1.56 10.52
CA SER A 87 3.85 2.38 11.42
C SER A 87 3.32 3.63 10.73
N ALA A 88 2.04 3.95 10.93
CA ALA A 88 1.45 5.23 10.51
C ALA A 88 1.84 6.39 11.46
N ASN A 89 2.43 6.10 12.62
CA ASN A 89 2.86 7.13 13.56
C ASN A 89 4.13 7.82 13.07
N LYS A 90 4.05 9.13 12.81
CA LYS A 90 5.18 9.94 12.31
C LYS A 90 6.38 10.02 13.26
N PHE A 91 6.21 9.65 14.52
CA PHE A 91 7.28 9.63 15.54
C PHE A 91 7.86 8.23 15.74
N PHE A 92 7.47 7.24 14.95
CA PHE A 92 8.05 5.90 15.00
C PHE A 92 9.53 5.94 14.63
N ASP A 93 10.37 5.25 15.41
CA ASP A 93 11.80 5.19 15.13
C ASP A 93 12.12 4.20 14.00
N LYS A 94 12.45 4.73 12.84
CA LYS A 94 12.81 3.93 11.66
C LYS A 94 14.01 2.99 11.87
N ASN A 95 14.86 3.26 12.87
CA ASN A 95 16.01 2.40 13.16
C ASN A 95 15.60 1.07 13.80
N LYS A 96 14.34 0.94 14.21
CA LYS A 96 13.74 -0.33 14.67
C LYS A 96 13.37 -1.25 13.50
N ILE A 97 13.30 -0.73 12.27
CA ILE A 97 12.99 -1.53 11.09
C ILE A 97 14.28 -2.22 10.62
N THR A 98 14.27 -3.54 10.67
CA THR A 98 15.44 -4.37 10.30
C THR A 98 15.45 -4.72 8.81
N ASN A 99 14.27 -4.91 8.20
CA ASN A 99 14.15 -5.18 6.78
C ASN A 99 14.44 -3.92 5.96
N GLU A 100 15.45 -3.96 5.10
CA GLU A 100 15.90 -2.80 4.32
C GLU A 100 14.85 -2.30 3.31
N LEU A 101 14.09 -3.21 2.69
CA LEU A 101 13.01 -2.84 1.79
C LEU A 101 11.90 -2.12 2.55
N THR A 102 11.44 -2.71 3.66
CA THR A 102 10.41 -2.09 4.52
C THR A 102 10.84 -0.74 5.07
N LYS A 103 12.12 -0.59 5.40
CA LYS A 103 12.69 0.70 5.85
C LYS A 103 12.65 1.74 4.74
N TYR A 104 12.98 1.37 3.52
CA TYR A 104 12.89 2.25 2.36
C TYR A 104 11.44 2.65 2.07
N GLU A 105 10.50 1.71 2.10
CA GLU A 105 9.06 1.97 1.93
C GLU A 105 8.52 2.90 3.03
N PHE A 106 8.93 2.69 4.28
CA PHE A 106 8.61 3.59 5.38
C PHE A 106 9.06 5.04 5.11
N GLU A 107 10.30 5.22 4.64
CA GLU A 107 10.84 6.55 4.33
C GLU A 107 10.07 7.26 3.22
N ILE A 108 9.70 6.54 2.16
CA ILE A 108 8.90 7.08 1.06
C ILE A 108 7.51 7.49 1.54
N ILE A 109 6.82 6.61 2.26
CA ILE A 109 5.47 6.86 2.75
C ILE A 109 5.46 8.05 3.71
N HIS A 110 6.36 8.07 4.67
CA HIS A 110 6.45 9.18 5.64
C HIS A 110 6.85 10.50 4.99
N SER A 111 7.71 10.48 3.98
CA SER A 111 8.03 11.67 3.19
C SER A 111 6.78 12.22 2.50
N ALA A 112 5.99 11.39 1.86
CA ALA A 112 4.74 11.79 1.21
C ALA A 112 3.68 12.30 2.20
N MET A 113 3.56 11.67 3.36
CA MET A 113 2.64 12.11 4.43
C MET A 113 3.02 13.50 4.97
N ASN A 114 4.30 13.79 5.13
CA ASN A 114 4.79 15.06 5.67
C ASN A 114 4.52 16.27 4.75
N ILE A 115 4.37 16.03 3.45
CA ILE A 115 4.07 17.08 2.45
C ILE A 115 2.63 16.97 1.92
N ASP A 116 1.76 16.25 2.61
CA ASP A 116 0.35 16.01 2.22
C ASP A 116 0.18 15.40 0.83
N ASN A 117 1.11 14.55 0.40
CA ASN A 117 1.07 13.85 -0.89
C ASN A 117 0.74 12.36 -0.76
N PHE A 118 0.32 11.90 0.41
CA PHE A 118 -0.25 10.57 0.59
C PHE A 118 -1.75 10.60 0.27
N ARG A 119 -2.21 9.65 -0.53
CA ARG A 119 -3.65 9.48 -0.84
C ARG A 119 -4.05 8.04 -0.59
N TYR A 120 -5.23 7.86 -0.05
CA TYR A 120 -5.83 6.53 0.04
C TYR A 120 -6.21 6.01 -1.35
N ASP A 121 -6.09 4.71 -1.53
CA ASP A 121 -6.61 4.04 -2.71
C ASP A 121 -8.10 4.38 -2.90
N ALA A 122 -8.48 4.70 -4.13
CA ALA A 122 -9.85 5.11 -4.42
C ALA A 122 -10.88 4.03 -4.05
N SER A 123 -10.51 2.76 -4.14
CA SER A 123 -11.38 1.64 -3.73
C SER A 123 -11.72 1.65 -2.24
N GLU A 124 -10.79 2.13 -1.40
CA GLU A 124 -11.01 2.26 0.05
C GLU A 124 -11.95 3.42 0.42
N LEU A 125 -12.05 4.42 -0.46
CA LEU A 125 -12.93 5.58 -0.26
C LEU A 125 -14.36 5.34 -0.79
N MET A 126 -14.57 4.24 -1.49
CA MET A 126 -15.86 3.86 -2.05
C MET A 126 -16.70 3.05 -1.04
N PRO A 127 -18.05 3.06 -1.17
CA PRO A 127 -18.86 2.08 -0.45
C PRO A 127 -18.35 0.66 -0.70
N ARG A 128 -18.25 -0.15 0.35
CA ARG A 128 -17.64 -1.48 0.30
C ARG A 128 -18.09 -2.37 -0.88
N PRO A 129 -19.40 -2.45 -1.23
CA PRO A 129 -19.80 -3.25 -2.39
C PRO A 129 -19.17 -2.76 -3.70
N VAL A 130 -18.99 -1.44 -3.86
CA VAL A 130 -18.43 -0.83 -5.06
C VAL A 130 -16.93 -1.04 -5.11
N GLY A 131 -16.19 -0.59 -4.10
CA GLY A 131 -14.73 -0.66 -4.06
C GLY A 131 -14.20 -2.10 -4.03
N ALA A 132 -14.80 -2.98 -3.20
CA ALA A 132 -14.31 -4.34 -3.03
C ALA A 132 -14.77 -5.33 -4.13
N LYS A 133 -15.83 -5.03 -4.88
CA LYS A 133 -16.41 -5.98 -5.83
C LYS A 133 -16.63 -5.41 -7.22
N TYR A 134 -17.42 -4.34 -7.34
CA TYR A 134 -17.87 -3.87 -8.65
C TYR A 134 -16.76 -3.19 -9.43
N LEU A 135 -15.90 -2.41 -8.78
CA LEU A 135 -14.76 -1.74 -9.41
C LEU A 135 -13.78 -2.75 -10.02
N TRP A 136 -13.39 -3.76 -9.27
CA TRP A 136 -12.48 -4.80 -9.76
C TRP A 136 -13.10 -5.62 -10.89
N ARG A 137 -14.39 -5.95 -10.79
CA ARG A 137 -15.13 -6.63 -11.87
C ARG A 137 -15.17 -5.77 -13.13
N PHE A 138 -15.36 -4.47 -12.99
CA PHE A 138 -15.29 -3.52 -14.10
C PHE A 138 -13.94 -3.60 -14.81
N PHE A 139 -12.82 -3.52 -14.09
CA PHE A 139 -11.49 -3.62 -14.69
C PHE A 139 -11.26 -4.94 -15.42
N PHE A 140 -11.62 -6.06 -14.82
CA PHE A 140 -11.50 -7.36 -15.49
C PHE A 140 -12.35 -7.44 -16.76
N GLN A 141 -13.57 -6.95 -16.73
CA GLN A 141 -14.46 -6.92 -17.91
C GLN A 141 -13.92 -5.99 -18.99
N TYR A 142 -13.40 -4.83 -18.61
CA TYR A 142 -12.78 -3.90 -19.54
C TYR A 142 -11.55 -4.51 -20.23
N ILE A 143 -10.67 -5.14 -19.49
CA ILE A 143 -9.49 -5.83 -20.05
C ILE A 143 -9.89 -6.94 -21.00
N ALA A 144 -10.93 -7.71 -20.67
CA ALA A 144 -11.40 -8.83 -21.49
C ALA A 144 -12.16 -8.39 -22.75
N ALA A 145 -12.97 -7.33 -22.67
CA ALA A 145 -13.84 -6.88 -23.73
C ALA A 145 -13.19 -5.81 -24.64
N GLY A 146 -12.12 -5.16 -24.17
CA GLY A 146 -11.48 -4.04 -24.87
C GLY A 146 -12.22 -2.71 -24.75
N GLY A 147 -11.67 -1.68 -25.43
CA GLY A 147 -12.13 -0.30 -25.31
C GLY A 147 -13.57 -0.06 -25.78
N ASP A 148 -14.09 -0.85 -26.69
CA ASP A 148 -15.45 -0.69 -27.24
C ASP A 148 -16.54 -0.90 -26.17
N ALA A 149 -16.26 -1.67 -25.13
CA ALA A 149 -17.19 -1.90 -24.01
C ALA A 149 -17.14 -0.82 -22.92
N LEU A 150 -16.20 0.13 -22.97
CA LEU A 150 -15.91 1.06 -21.88
C LEU A 150 -17.15 1.86 -21.44
N VAL A 151 -17.87 2.46 -22.37
CA VAL A 151 -19.03 3.32 -22.08
C VAL A 151 -20.14 2.51 -21.36
N GLN A 152 -20.42 1.32 -21.84
CA GLN A 152 -21.40 0.43 -21.21
C GLN A 152 -20.96 0.04 -19.79
N LEU A 153 -19.71 -0.35 -19.61
CA LEU A 153 -19.16 -0.76 -18.31
C LEU A 153 -19.16 0.39 -17.31
N LEU A 154 -18.86 1.62 -17.73
CA LEU A 154 -18.94 2.81 -16.88
C LEU A 154 -20.37 3.09 -16.46
N ASN A 155 -21.33 3.03 -17.37
CA ASN A 155 -22.76 3.20 -17.05
C ASN A 155 -23.26 2.12 -16.08
N ASP A 156 -22.76 0.90 -16.19
CA ASP A 156 -23.15 -0.19 -15.31
C ASP A 156 -22.49 -0.07 -13.92
N LEU A 157 -21.30 0.49 -13.84
CA LEU A 157 -20.64 0.81 -12.60
C LEU A 157 -21.35 1.96 -11.88
N ASP A 158 -21.68 3.04 -12.60
CA ASP A 158 -22.36 4.22 -12.06
C ASP A 158 -23.71 3.88 -11.37
N LYS A 159 -24.45 2.92 -11.92
CA LYS A 159 -25.69 2.42 -11.31
C LYS A 159 -25.48 1.70 -9.97
N LYS A 160 -24.25 1.45 -9.55
CA LYS A 160 -23.92 0.76 -8.28
C LYS A 160 -23.50 1.73 -7.17
N PHE A 161 -23.22 3.00 -7.52
CA PHE A 161 -23.03 4.10 -6.56
C PHE A 161 -24.38 4.63 -6.08
#